data_acbe8cc8c52ddb8f97d16d97ce6a44e4
#
_entry.id   acbe8cc8c52ddb8f97d16d97ce6a44e4
#
_cell.length_a   1.000
_cell.length_b   1.000
_cell.length_c   1.000
_cell.angle_alpha   90.00
_cell.angle_beta   90.00
_cell.angle_gamma   90.00
#
_symmetry.space_group_name_H-M   'P 1'
#
loop_
_entity.id
_entity.type
_entity.pdbx_description
1 polymer ?
#
loop_
_entity_poly.entity_id
_entity_poly.type
_entity_poly.pdbx_seq_one_letter_code
_entity_poly.pdbx_strand_id
1 'polypeptide(L)'
;MPHTIFPTTFGPCGIAWNEIGLTGLQLPEAEQAQVEQKLAQRTHTQPAGATLPPEISQLIEKIQQHLEGRLADFSSTPLDWNRVTDFQKAVYLQTQRIKPGYKTSYGEIAKLMALGNSSARAVGVALATNPWPLIVPCHRVVSAGDKMTGFSGSGGIRTKTRLLALEGAELLSE
;
A
#
# COMPACT_ATOMS: atom_id res chain seq x y z
N MET A 1 -19.99 6.22 -3.45
CA MET A 1 -18.67 5.67 -3.87
C MET A 1 -18.61 4.21 -3.50
N PRO A 2 -18.18 3.35 -4.41
CA PRO A 2 -18.20 1.92 -4.20
C PRO A 2 -16.90 1.36 -3.63
N HIS A 3 -17.03 0.19 -2.98
CA HIS A 3 -15.90 -0.69 -2.65
C HIS A 3 -16.27 -2.15 -2.97
N THR A 4 -15.28 -3.00 -3.04
CA THR A 4 -15.48 -4.44 -3.16
C THR A 4 -14.39 -5.21 -2.40
N ILE A 5 -14.72 -6.41 -1.95
CA ILE A 5 -13.81 -7.33 -1.29
C ILE A 5 -13.50 -8.48 -2.26
N PHE A 6 -12.26 -8.90 -2.29
CA PHE A 6 -11.82 -9.96 -3.20
C PHE A 6 -10.79 -10.89 -2.51
N PRO A 7 -10.76 -12.16 -2.88
CA PRO A 7 -9.84 -13.12 -2.28
C PRO A 7 -8.42 -12.96 -2.84
N THR A 8 -7.43 -13.22 -2.00
CA THR A 8 -6.02 -13.33 -2.41
C THR A 8 -5.36 -14.46 -1.63
N THR A 9 -4.13 -14.82 -2.02
CA THR A 9 -3.32 -15.81 -1.27
C THR A 9 -2.95 -15.32 0.13
N PHE A 10 -3.04 -14.02 0.39
CA PHE A 10 -2.84 -13.43 1.73
C PHE A 10 -4.13 -13.39 2.55
N GLY A 11 -5.27 -13.68 1.94
CA GLY A 11 -6.59 -13.52 2.52
C GLY A 11 -7.42 -12.47 1.78
N PRO A 12 -8.62 -12.13 2.28
CA PRO A 12 -9.47 -11.14 1.63
C PRO A 12 -8.85 -9.74 1.70
N CYS A 13 -8.81 -9.07 0.56
CA CYS A 13 -8.45 -7.66 0.42
C CYS A 13 -9.67 -6.84 0.02
N GLY A 14 -9.60 -5.53 0.18
CA GLY A 14 -10.64 -4.64 -0.28
C GLY A 14 -10.08 -3.46 -1.06
N ILE A 15 -10.82 -2.99 -2.06
CA ILE A 15 -10.52 -1.74 -2.76
C ILE A 15 -11.76 -0.86 -2.84
N ALA A 16 -11.53 0.43 -2.81
CA ALA A 16 -12.54 1.46 -2.95
C ALA A 16 -12.09 2.47 -4.02
N TRP A 17 -13.03 3.01 -4.75
CA TRP A 17 -12.73 3.91 -5.86
C TRP A 17 -13.81 4.97 -6.06
N ASN A 18 -13.48 5.97 -6.84
CA ASN A 18 -14.41 6.97 -7.35
C ASN A 18 -14.09 7.26 -8.83
N GLU A 19 -14.65 8.31 -9.38
CA GLU A 19 -14.44 8.70 -10.79
C GLU A 19 -13.00 9.11 -11.11
N ILE A 20 -12.22 9.52 -10.09
CA ILE A 20 -10.84 9.97 -10.23
C ILE A 20 -9.87 8.79 -10.21
N GLY A 21 -10.08 7.85 -9.30
CA GLY A 21 -9.20 6.70 -9.09
C GLY A 21 -9.47 5.98 -7.78
N LEU A 22 -8.50 5.22 -7.31
CA LEU A 22 -8.62 4.53 -6.03
C LEU A 22 -8.67 5.51 -4.87
N THR A 23 -9.59 5.25 -3.95
CA THR A 23 -9.71 5.99 -2.69
C THR A 23 -9.12 5.23 -1.52
N GLY A 24 -8.94 3.92 -1.66
CA GLY A 24 -8.31 3.11 -0.63
C GLY A 24 -8.10 1.65 -1.07
N LEU A 25 -7.15 1.02 -0.42
CA LEU A 25 -6.89 -0.41 -0.49
C LEU A 25 -6.70 -0.92 0.94
N GLN A 26 -7.32 -2.04 1.27
CA GLN A 26 -7.23 -2.66 2.58
C GLN A 26 -6.66 -4.07 2.44
N LEU A 27 -5.54 -4.30 3.12
CA LEU A 27 -4.92 -5.63 3.22
C LEU A 27 -5.72 -6.52 4.19
N PRO A 28 -5.51 -7.85 4.15
CA PRO A 28 -6.29 -8.76 4.98
C PRO A 28 -6.20 -8.48 6.47
N GLU A 29 -7.31 -8.70 7.15
CA GLU A 29 -7.44 -8.77 8.59
C GLU A 29 -7.77 -10.21 8.99
N ALA A 30 -7.98 -10.46 10.29
CA ALA A 30 -8.35 -11.78 10.78
C ALA A 30 -9.66 -12.29 10.16
N GLU A 31 -10.62 -11.38 9.91
CA GLU A 31 -11.91 -11.70 9.32
C GLU A 31 -12.24 -10.77 8.16
N GLN A 32 -12.95 -11.28 7.15
CA GLN A 32 -13.37 -10.51 5.99
C GLN A 32 -14.22 -9.29 6.38
N ALA A 33 -15.10 -9.45 7.37
CA ALA A 33 -15.95 -8.35 7.85
C ALA A 33 -15.12 -7.18 8.37
N GLN A 34 -13.97 -7.44 8.99
CA GLN A 34 -13.06 -6.39 9.47
C GLN A 34 -12.40 -5.63 8.31
N VAL A 35 -12.05 -6.34 7.23
CA VAL A 35 -11.50 -5.71 6.01
C VAL A 35 -12.51 -4.73 5.44
N GLU A 36 -13.74 -5.16 5.25
CA GLU A 36 -14.80 -4.33 4.72
C GLU A 36 -15.12 -3.14 5.61
N GLN A 37 -15.24 -3.37 6.91
CA GLN A 37 -15.54 -2.33 7.88
C GLN A 37 -14.47 -1.23 7.90
N LYS A 38 -13.19 -1.61 7.98
CA LYS A 38 -12.08 -0.65 8.00
C LYS A 38 -12.02 0.15 6.71
N LEU A 39 -12.19 -0.53 5.57
CA LEU A 39 -12.19 0.13 4.27
C LEU A 39 -13.35 1.11 4.15
N ALA A 40 -14.57 0.69 4.45
CA ALA A 40 -15.76 1.52 4.36
C ALA A 40 -15.70 2.74 5.28
N GLN A 41 -15.23 2.57 6.50
CA GLN A 41 -15.07 3.68 7.46
C GLN A 41 -14.05 4.72 6.95
N ARG A 42 -12.95 4.25 6.42
CA ARG A 42 -11.85 5.12 5.97
C ARG A 42 -12.17 5.84 4.67
N THR A 43 -12.92 5.20 3.78
CA THR A 43 -13.21 5.73 2.45
C THR A 43 -14.64 6.27 2.31
N HIS A 44 -15.51 6.05 3.30
CA HIS A 44 -16.93 6.41 3.26
C HIS A 44 -17.65 5.81 2.04
N THR A 45 -17.40 4.54 1.77
CA THR A 45 -17.94 3.82 0.62
C THR A 45 -18.96 2.78 1.01
N GLN A 46 -19.69 2.29 0.01
CA GLN A 46 -20.68 1.22 0.15
C GLN A 46 -20.32 0.07 -0.79
N PRO A 47 -20.79 -1.16 -0.52
CA PRO A 47 -20.53 -2.28 -1.41
C PRO A 47 -20.96 -1.99 -2.84
N ALA A 48 -20.10 -2.35 -3.79
CA ALA A 48 -20.40 -2.24 -5.22
C ALA A 48 -21.49 -3.23 -5.63
N GLY A 49 -22.13 -2.93 -6.76
CA GLY A 49 -23.03 -3.88 -7.39
C GLY A 49 -22.32 -5.11 -7.95
N ALA A 50 -23.08 -6.02 -8.54
CA ALA A 50 -22.57 -7.29 -9.08
C ALA A 50 -21.58 -7.11 -10.23
N THR A 51 -21.67 -6.01 -10.98
CA THR A 51 -20.79 -5.71 -12.12
C THR A 51 -19.77 -4.66 -11.72
N LEU A 52 -18.48 -5.01 -11.84
CA LEU A 52 -17.39 -4.08 -11.57
C LEU A 52 -16.92 -3.40 -12.87
N PRO A 53 -16.46 -2.14 -12.80
CA PRO A 53 -15.77 -1.53 -13.93
C PRO A 53 -14.59 -2.41 -14.41
N PRO A 54 -14.36 -2.51 -15.73
CA PRO A 54 -13.27 -3.34 -16.26
C PRO A 54 -11.90 -3.01 -15.69
N GLU A 55 -11.58 -1.75 -15.48
CA GLU A 55 -10.31 -1.31 -14.87
C GLU A 55 -10.15 -1.78 -13.42
N ILE A 56 -11.24 -1.87 -12.67
CA ILE A 56 -11.23 -2.39 -11.31
C ILE A 56 -11.03 -3.89 -11.31
N SER A 57 -11.72 -4.62 -12.18
CA SER A 57 -11.55 -6.07 -12.34
C SER A 57 -10.11 -6.41 -12.74
N GLN A 58 -9.52 -5.66 -13.65
CA GLN A 58 -8.13 -5.85 -14.09
C GLN A 58 -7.14 -5.56 -12.95
N LEU A 59 -7.39 -4.53 -12.16
CA LEU A 59 -6.54 -4.21 -11.01
C LEU A 59 -6.62 -5.28 -9.94
N ILE A 60 -7.80 -5.80 -9.64
CA ILE A 60 -7.98 -6.92 -8.71
C ILE A 60 -7.16 -8.14 -9.16
N GLU A 61 -7.26 -8.51 -10.42
CA GLU A 61 -6.50 -9.63 -10.98
C GLU A 61 -4.99 -9.39 -10.86
N LYS A 62 -4.54 -8.18 -11.12
CA LYS A 62 -3.14 -7.78 -11.00
C LYS A 62 -2.63 -7.87 -9.56
N ILE A 63 -3.44 -7.44 -8.59
CA ILE A 63 -3.12 -7.56 -7.15
C ILE A 63 -3.04 -9.04 -6.77
N GLN A 64 -4.00 -9.85 -7.20
CA GLN A 64 -4.00 -11.29 -6.92
C GLN A 64 -2.75 -11.97 -7.46
N GLN A 65 -2.36 -11.66 -8.69
CA GLN A 65 -1.14 -12.20 -9.32
C GLN A 65 0.13 -11.76 -8.57
N HIS A 66 0.21 -10.51 -8.19
CA HIS A 66 1.35 -9.99 -7.42
C HIS A 66 1.53 -10.75 -6.11
N LEU A 67 0.44 -10.96 -5.38
CA LEU A 67 0.45 -11.67 -4.10
C LEU A 67 0.69 -13.19 -4.25
N GLU A 68 0.61 -13.71 -5.46
CA GLU A 68 1.02 -15.08 -5.82
C GLU A 68 2.50 -15.18 -6.22
N GLY A 69 3.23 -14.06 -6.26
CA GLY A 69 4.63 -14.01 -6.65
C GLY A 69 4.87 -13.60 -8.10
N ARG A 70 3.83 -13.38 -8.88
CA ARG A 70 3.93 -12.84 -10.25
C ARG A 70 3.92 -11.33 -10.20
N LEU A 71 5.08 -10.75 -9.92
CA LEU A 71 5.26 -9.35 -9.58
C LEU A 71 4.70 -8.40 -10.64
N ALA A 72 3.94 -7.42 -10.21
CA ALA A 72 3.27 -6.45 -11.05
C ALA A 72 3.81 -5.04 -10.85
N ASP A 73 3.67 -4.21 -11.87
CA ASP A 73 3.91 -2.77 -11.80
C ASP A 73 2.58 -2.05 -11.63
N PHE A 74 2.42 -1.34 -10.53
CA PHE A 74 1.21 -0.58 -10.20
C PHE A 74 1.35 0.92 -10.48
N SER A 75 2.44 1.36 -11.11
CA SER A 75 2.74 2.79 -11.28
C SER A 75 1.72 3.55 -12.13
N SER A 76 0.98 2.86 -12.99
CA SER A 76 -0.05 3.45 -13.84
C SER A 76 -1.45 3.46 -13.23
N THR A 77 -1.60 2.95 -12.01
CA THR A 77 -2.90 2.89 -11.33
C THR A 77 -3.37 4.29 -10.93
N PRO A 78 -4.54 4.75 -11.38
CA PRO A 78 -5.06 6.06 -10.97
C PRO A 78 -5.40 6.08 -9.48
N LEU A 79 -4.93 7.10 -8.78
CA LEU A 79 -5.19 7.33 -7.36
C LEU A 79 -5.90 8.68 -7.18
N ASP A 80 -6.83 8.75 -6.26
CA ASP A 80 -7.47 10.02 -5.89
C ASP A 80 -6.57 10.81 -4.94
N TRP A 81 -5.65 11.56 -5.51
CA TRP A 81 -4.67 12.38 -4.78
C TRP A 81 -5.31 13.50 -3.93
N ASN A 82 -6.59 13.81 -4.14
CA ASN A 82 -7.30 14.80 -3.32
C ASN A 82 -7.51 14.33 -1.89
N ARG A 83 -7.26 13.06 -1.61
CA ARG A 83 -7.45 12.46 -0.27
C ARG A 83 -6.23 12.59 0.63
N VAL A 84 -5.15 13.12 0.12
CA VAL A 84 -3.88 13.22 0.85
C VAL A 84 -3.34 14.64 0.78
N THR A 85 -2.45 14.99 1.70
CA THR A 85 -1.77 16.27 1.70
C THR A 85 -0.70 16.33 0.60
N ASP A 86 -0.24 17.53 0.26
CA ASP A 86 0.85 17.70 -0.70
C ASP A 86 2.12 17.01 -0.25
N PHE A 87 2.41 17.04 1.06
CA PHE A 87 3.56 16.34 1.65
C PHE A 87 3.42 14.82 1.50
N GLN A 88 2.26 14.26 1.86
CA GLN A 88 1.99 12.84 1.68
C GLN A 88 2.13 12.43 0.23
N LYS A 89 1.55 13.19 -0.70
CA LYS A 89 1.67 12.93 -2.14
C LYS A 89 3.13 12.88 -2.59
N ALA A 90 3.95 13.84 -2.16
CA ALA A 90 5.37 13.87 -2.50
C ALA A 90 6.11 12.64 -1.97
N VAL A 91 5.83 12.22 -0.74
CA VAL A 91 6.39 10.98 -0.15
C VAL A 91 5.96 9.76 -0.97
N TYR A 92 4.67 9.67 -1.30
CA TYR A 92 4.13 8.50 -2.01
C TYR A 92 4.67 8.40 -3.43
N LEU A 93 4.85 9.51 -4.13
CA LEU A 93 5.46 9.52 -5.46
C LEU A 93 6.92 9.03 -5.44
N GLN A 94 7.70 9.42 -4.43
CA GLN A 94 9.05 8.88 -4.26
C GLN A 94 9.02 7.38 -3.94
N THR A 95 8.10 6.96 -3.09
CA THR A 95 7.95 5.56 -2.71
C THR A 95 7.58 4.67 -3.89
N GLN A 96 6.73 5.14 -4.80
CA GLN A 96 6.34 4.40 -6.00
C GLN A 96 7.50 4.12 -6.96
N ARG A 97 8.62 4.82 -6.83
CA ARG A 97 9.81 4.60 -7.64
C ARG A 97 10.61 3.36 -7.21
N ILE A 98 10.35 2.84 -6.02
CA ILE A 98 11.03 1.65 -5.51
C ILE A 98 10.40 0.41 -6.16
N LYS A 99 11.20 -0.29 -6.97
CA LYS A 99 10.72 -1.50 -7.68
C LYS A 99 10.64 -2.70 -6.73
N PRO A 100 9.82 -3.73 -7.07
CA PRO A 100 9.82 -4.99 -6.32
C PRO A 100 11.24 -5.58 -6.21
N GLY A 101 11.56 -6.09 -5.04
CA GLY A 101 12.90 -6.64 -4.75
C GLY A 101 13.89 -5.63 -4.20
N TYR A 102 13.54 -4.35 -4.20
CA TYR A 102 14.35 -3.28 -3.64
C TYR A 102 13.70 -2.70 -2.39
N LYS A 103 14.49 -2.07 -1.56
CA LYS A 103 14.04 -1.34 -0.37
C LYS A 103 14.90 -0.11 -0.15
N THR A 104 14.36 0.84 0.58
CA THR A 104 15.06 2.07 0.99
C THR A 104 14.70 2.40 2.44
N SER A 105 15.32 3.44 2.97
CA SER A 105 15.01 3.91 4.32
C SER A 105 14.17 5.18 4.30
N TYR A 106 13.52 5.47 5.42
CA TYR A 106 12.80 6.74 5.61
C TYR A 106 13.73 7.93 5.44
N GLY A 107 14.96 7.81 5.92
CA GLY A 107 15.98 8.85 5.77
C GLY A 107 16.40 9.10 4.33
N GLU A 108 16.53 8.05 3.53
CA GLU A 108 16.85 8.18 2.09
C GLU A 108 15.72 8.88 1.33
N ILE A 109 14.47 8.58 1.63
CA ILE A 109 13.33 9.29 1.03
C ILE A 109 13.36 10.76 1.41
N ALA A 110 13.57 11.08 2.69
CA ALA A 110 13.69 12.46 3.16
C ALA A 110 14.81 13.21 2.43
N LYS A 111 15.93 12.54 2.21
CA LYS A 111 17.10 13.09 1.50
C LYS A 111 16.77 13.38 0.03
N LEU A 112 16.11 12.45 -0.65
CA LEU A 112 15.67 12.63 -2.05
C LEU A 112 14.66 13.77 -2.20
N MET A 113 13.90 14.07 -1.16
CA MET A 113 12.97 15.19 -1.13
C MET A 113 13.64 16.51 -0.70
N ALA A 114 14.95 16.52 -0.50
CA ALA A 114 15.74 17.65 0.00
C ALA A 114 15.25 18.17 1.37
N LEU A 115 14.82 17.27 2.24
CA LEU A 115 14.35 17.56 3.58
C LEU A 115 15.47 17.35 4.60
N GLY A 116 15.39 18.01 5.74
CA GLY A 116 16.35 17.88 6.84
C GLY A 116 16.28 16.53 7.56
N ASN A 117 17.27 16.23 8.40
CA ASN A 117 17.41 14.95 9.10
C ASN A 117 16.19 14.54 9.96
N SER A 118 15.48 15.52 10.54
CA SER A 118 14.27 15.26 11.32
C SER A 118 13.10 14.79 10.49
N SER A 119 13.20 14.88 9.16
CA SER A 119 12.11 14.59 8.23
C SER A 119 11.92 13.08 7.98
N ALA A 120 12.86 12.22 8.36
CA ALA A 120 12.69 10.78 8.31
C ALA A 120 11.47 10.32 9.12
N ARG A 121 11.24 10.94 10.29
CA ARG A 121 10.06 10.67 11.12
C ARG A 121 8.77 11.11 10.42
N ALA A 122 8.76 12.29 9.80
CA ALA A 122 7.60 12.78 9.05
C ALA A 122 7.29 11.89 7.84
N VAL A 123 8.30 11.40 7.13
CA VAL A 123 8.15 10.41 6.06
C VAL A 123 7.53 9.13 6.62
N GLY A 124 8.01 8.65 7.75
CA GLY A 124 7.45 7.46 8.41
C GLY A 124 5.99 7.63 8.77
N VAL A 125 5.58 8.78 9.30
CA VAL A 125 4.19 9.09 9.62
C VAL A 125 3.33 9.12 8.34
N ALA A 126 3.81 9.75 7.28
CA ALA A 126 3.11 9.78 6.00
C ALA A 126 2.86 8.36 5.45
N LEU A 127 3.88 7.49 5.51
CA LEU A 127 3.77 6.11 5.06
C LEU A 127 2.87 5.26 5.96
N ALA A 128 2.85 5.53 7.27
CA ALA A 128 1.96 4.85 8.21
C ALA A 128 0.48 5.13 7.91
N THR A 129 0.16 6.25 7.30
CA THR A 129 -1.21 6.65 6.94
C THR A 129 -1.52 6.42 5.46
N ASN A 130 -0.69 5.68 4.74
CA ASN A 130 -0.87 5.38 3.32
C ASN A 130 -2.23 4.72 3.03
N PRO A 131 -3.09 5.36 2.21
CA PRO A 131 -4.39 4.78 1.86
C PRO A 131 -4.31 3.61 0.90
N TRP A 132 -3.18 3.43 0.22
CA TRP A 132 -3.03 2.51 -0.91
C TRP A 132 -1.83 1.57 -0.76
N PRO A 133 -1.78 0.71 0.29
CA PRO A 133 -0.68 -0.25 0.41
C PRO A 133 -0.58 -1.12 -0.85
N LEU A 134 0.58 -1.61 -1.21
CA LEU A 134 0.95 -2.25 -2.47
C LEU A 134 1.11 -1.27 -3.64
N ILE A 135 0.11 -0.44 -3.91
CA ILE A 135 0.16 0.54 -5.01
C ILE A 135 1.21 1.62 -4.70
N VAL A 136 1.17 2.13 -3.48
CA VAL A 136 2.26 2.90 -2.88
C VAL A 136 2.99 1.93 -1.94
N PRO A 137 4.15 1.41 -2.34
CA PRO A 137 4.75 0.24 -1.67
C PRO A 137 5.46 0.63 -0.37
N CYS A 138 4.71 1.07 0.63
CA CYS A 138 5.26 1.48 1.92
C CYS A 138 6.03 0.36 2.63
N HIS A 139 5.75 -0.90 2.30
CA HIS A 139 6.49 -2.05 2.82
C HIS A 139 7.96 -2.08 2.36
N ARG A 140 8.31 -1.39 1.28
CA ARG A 140 9.69 -1.29 0.76
C ARG A 140 10.52 -0.20 1.44
N VAL A 141 9.93 0.51 2.40
CA VAL A 141 10.61 1.55 3.18
C VAL A 141 10.82 1.04 4.61
N VAL A 142 12.06 1.02 5.05
CA VAL A 142 12.47 0.48 6.34
C VAL A 142 13.26 1.52 7.13
N SER A 143 13.47 1.28 8.42
CA SER A 143 14.36 2.10 9.23
C SER A 143 15.81 1.91 8.82
N ALA A 144 16.66 2.87 9.13
CA ALA A 144 18.10 2.75 8.90
C ALA A 144 18.64 1.46 9.53
N GLY A 145 19.49 0.72 8.78
CA GLY A 145 19.99 -0.58 9.20
C GLY A 145 19.00 -1.73 8.97
N ASP A 146 18.03 -1.55 8.09
CA ASP A 146 17.01 -2.54 7.73
C ASP A 146 16.12 -3.00 8.89
N LYS A 147 15.97 -2.19 9.92
CA LYS A 147 15.06 -2.51 11.03
C LYS A 147 13.62 -2.50 10.56
N MET A 148 12.91 -3.56 10.88
CA MET A 148 11.49 -3.71 10.57
C MET A 148 10.66 -3.00 11.63
N THR A 149 10.36 -1.74 11.40
CA THR A 149 9.55 -0.92 12.31
C THR A 149 8.35 -0.31 11.62
N GLY A 150 7.32 -0.01 12.39
CA GLY A 150 6.31 0.98 12.03
C GLY A 150 5.41 0.66 10.85
N PHE A 151 5.19 -0.61 10.48
CA PHE A 151 4.17 -0.95 9.50
C PHE A 151 2.80 -0.99 10.17
N SER A 152 1.94 -0.03 9.86
CA SER A 152 0.60 0.09 10.44
C SER A 152 -0.48 -0.64 9.65
N GLY A 153 -0.12 -1.27 8.53
CA GLY A 153 -1.04 -2.11 7.76
C GLY A 153 -1.44 -3.36 8.54
N SER A 154 -2.49 -4.04 8.06
CA SER A 154 -3.00 -5.26 8.65
C SER A 154 -1.91 -6.33 8.77
N GLY A 155 -1.80 -6.96 9.92
CA GLY A 155 -0.74 -7.92 10.22
C GLY A 155 0.59 -7.29 10.61
N GLY A 156 0.73 -5.97 10.58
CA GLY A 156 1.91 -5.22 11.02
C GLY A 156 3.21 -5.67 10.34
N ILE A 157 4.28 -5.79 11.11
CA ILE A 157 5.61 -6.19 10.64
C ILE A 157 5.58 -7.54 9.90
N ARG A 158 4.73 -8.45 10.31
CA ARG A 158 4.59 -9.78 9.69
C ARG A 158 4.17 -9.67 8.23
N THR A 159 3.17 -8.86 7.93
CA THR A 159 2.73 -8.61 6.55
C THR A 159 3.82 -7.93 5.74
N LYS A 160 4.50 -6.94 6.32
CA LYS A 160 5.62 -6.25 5.69
C LYS A 160 6.74 -7.23 5.31
N THR A 161 7.15 -8.06 6.24
CA THR A 161 8.18 -9.09 6.03
C THR A 161 7.78 -10.06 4.92
N ARG A 162 6.53 -10.51 4.94
CA ARG A 162 5.99 -11.44 3.94
C ARG A 162 5.98 -10.82 2.54
N LEU A 163 5.58 -9.56 2.42
CA LEU A 163 5.59 -8.84 1.13
C LEU A 163 7.02 -8.68 0.59
N LEU A 164 7.96 -8.29 1.43
CA LEU A 164 9.37 -8.15 1.02
C LEU A 164 9.95 -9.50 0.58
N ALA A 165 9.71 -10.57 1.31
CA ALA A 165 10.17 -11.91 0.96
C ALA A 165 9.57 -12.38 -0.37
N LEU A 166 8.29 -12.14 -0.59
CA LEU A 166 7.58 -12.46 -1.83
C LEU A 166 8.22 -11.77 -3.04
N GLU A 167 8.66 -10.53 -2.86
CA GLU A 167 9.29 -9.72 -3.90
C GLU A 167 10.77 -10.02 -4.08
N GLY A 168 11.35 -10.92 -3.30
CA GLY A 168 12.75 -11.29 -3.36
C GLY A 168 13.70 -10.26 -2.75
N ALA A 169 13.20 -9.33 -1.93
CA ALA A 169 14.04 -8.40 -1.20
C ALA A 169 14.81 -9.12 -0.09
N GLU A 170 16.12 -8.90 0.00
CA GLU A 170 16.93 -9.44 1.08
C GLU A 170 16.52 -8.81 2.42
N LEU A 171 16.14 -9.67 3.35
CA LEU A 171 15.94 -9.28 4.73
C LEU A 171 17.25 -9.60 5.46
N LEU A 172 17.83 -8.61 6.11
CA LEU A 172 18.96 -8.90 6.98
C LEU A 172 18.45 -9.81 8.09
N SER A 173 19.00 -11.00 8.18
CA SER A 173 18.83 -11.86 9.35
C SER A 173 19.44 -11.13 10.55
N GLU A 174 18.69 -11.06 11.65
CA GLU A 174 19.21 -10.61 12.93
C GLU A 174 20.39 -11.47 13.40
#